data_737862081b1dbd728abb3e9ebee3e3e5
#
_entry.id   737862081b1dbd728abb3e9ebee3e3e5
#
_cell.length_a   1.000
_cell.length_b   1.000
_cell.length_c   1.000
_cell.angle_alpha   90.00
_cell.angle_beta   90.00
_cell.angle_gamma   90.00
#
_symmetry.space_group_name_H-M   'P 1'
#
loop_
_entity.id
_entity.type
_entity.pdbx_description
1 polymer ?
#
loop_
_entity_poly.entity_id
_entity_poly.type
_entity_poly.pdbx_seq_one_letter_code
_entity_poly.pdbx_strand_id
1 'polypeptide(L)'
;MALVKKPVTGMKDIQPAEMQIRDYVIGLIKETYKGFGFTPIETPCVENIANLSNKQGGENEKLIFKILKRGEKLNLETAQTEADLVDSGLRYDLTVPLSRYYSNNAANLPKPFKALQIGPVWRADRPQKGRFRQFYQCDIDILGDPTNLAEIELILATTTLLGKVGFKGFTVHINDRRILKGMAKYSGFDEAQYDEVFIILDKMDKIGLDGVAKELASNGFAEESIERYMGLFKGLNESRGWCCLSCRDTW
;
A
#
# COMPACT_ATOMS: atom_id res chain seq x y z
N MET A 1 -33.63 -25.43 5.84
CA MET A 1 -33.12 -24.06 5.70
C MET A 1 -32.66 -23.90 4.26
N ALA A 2 -33.10 -22.88 3.51
CA ALA A 2 -32.65 -22.69 2.14
C ALA A 2 -31.22 -22.13 2.14
N LEU A 3 -30.33 -22.66 1.26
CA LEU A 3 -28.97 -22.22 1.10
C LEU A 3 -28.93 -20.78 0.55
N VAL A 4 -28.17 -19.90 1.20
CA VAL A 4 -27.86 -18.56 0.67
C VAL A 4 -26.84 -18.71 -0.44
N LYS A 5 -27.27 -18.50 -1.70
CA LYS A 5 -26.43 -18.73 -2.90
C LYS A 5 -25.46 -17.58 -3.24
N LYS A 6 -25.69 -16.39 -2.69
CA LYS A 6 -24.83 -15.22 -2.98
C LYS A 6 -23.64 -15.19 -2.01
N PRO A 7 -22.43 -14.90 -2.51
CA PRO A 7 -21.28 -14.62 -1.65
C PRO A 7 -21.54 -13.42 -0.73
N VAL A 8 -20.71 -13.27 0.29
CA VAL A 8 -20.72 -12.09 1.16
C VAL A 8 -20.52 -10.82 0.33
N THR A 9 -21.24 -9.77 0.70
CA THR A 9 -21.19 -8.47 -0.02
C THR A 9 -19.76 -8.00 -0.21
N GLY A 10 -19.40 -7.69 -1.46
CA GLY A 10 -18.06 -7.25 -1.83
C GLY A 10 -17.06 -8.38 -2.06
N MET A 11 -17.49 -9.63 -2.01
CA MET A 11 -16.69 -10.80 -2.39
C MET A 11 -17.30 -11.48 -3.60
N LYS A 12 -16.52 -12.25 -4.35
CA LYS A 12 -17.00 -12.99 -5.51
C LYS A 12 -16.32 -14.35 -5.62
N ASP A 13 -17.04 -15.29 -6.22
CA ASP A 13 -16.44 -16.54 -6.69
C ASP A 13 -15.64 -16.28 -7.96
N ILE A 14 -14.53 -16.98 -8.10
CA ILE A 14 -13.69 -16.92 -9.30
C ILE A 14 -14.00 -18.14 -10.16
N GLN A 15 -14.49 -17.89 -11.37
CA GLN A 15 -14.83 -18.96 -12.30
C GLN A 15 -13.58 -19.60 -12.91
N PRO A 16 -13.66 -20.86 -13.42
CA PRO A 16 -12.49 -21.59 -13.92
C PRO A 16 -11.69 -20.84 -14.99
N ALA A 17 -12.35 -20.17 -15.94
CA ALA A 17 -11.66 -19.39 -16.97
C ALA A 17 -10.88 -18.19 -16.39
N GLU A 18 -11.44 -17.50 -15.41
CA GLU A 18 -10.76 -16.41 -14.72
C GLU A 18 -9.60 -16.95 -13.85
N MET A 19 -9.79 -18.14 -13.26
CA MET A 19 -8.74 -18.78 -12.46
C MET A 19 -7.53 -19.18 -13.31
N GLN A 20 -7.74 -19.68 -14.54
CA GLN A 20 -6.65 -19.98 -15.47
C GLN A 20 -5.81 -18.73 -15.80
N ILE A 21 -6.47 -17.59 -16.04
CA ILE A 21 -5.78 -16.32 -16.29
C ILE A 21 -4.97 -15.91 -15.05
N ARG A 22 -5.57 -16.02 -13.87
CA ARG A 22 -4.91 -15.69 -12.61
C ARG A 22 -3.66 -16.56 -12.39
N ASP A 23 -3.77 -17.86 -12.59
CA ASP A 23 -2.65 -18.79 -12.41
C ASP A 23 -1.52 -18.52 -13.40
N TYR A 24 -1.85 -18.19 -14.65
CA TYR A 24 -0.88 -17.77 -15.63
C TYR A 24 -0.13 -16.50 -15.20
N VAL A 25 -0.86 -15.46 -14.77
CA VAL A 25 -0.26 -14.20 -14.31
C VAL A 25 0.59 -14.42 -13.06
N ILE A 26 0.11 -15.21 -12.08
CA ILE A 26 0.89 -15.57 -10.89
C ILE A 26 2.17 -16.32 -11.28
N GLY A 27 2.12 -17.18 -12.27
CA GLY A 27 3.29 -17.87 -12.81
C GLY A 27 4.33 -16.88 -13.35
N LEU A 28 3.92 -15.93 -14.18
CA LEU A 28 4.81 -14.87 -14.71
C LEU A 28 5.43 -14.02 -13.60
N ILE A 29 4.63 -13.68 -12.59
CA ILE A 29 5.09 -12.90 -11.43
C ILE A 29 6.20 -13.67 -10.70
N LYS A 30 5.95 -14.93 -10.34
CA LYS A 30 6.91 -15.77 -9.61
C LYS A 30 8.21 -15.95 -10.39
N GLU A 31 8.11 -16.26 -11.68
CA GLU A 31 9.27 -16.42 -12.54
C GLU A 31 10.09 -15.14 -12.66
N THR A 32 9.41 -14.02 -12.90
CA THR A 32 10.09 -12.73 -13.07
C THR A 32 10.80 -12.31 -11.79
N TYR A 33 10.12 -12.31 -10.65
CA TYR A 33 10.72 -11.88 -9.40
C TYR A 33 11.78 -12.85 -8.87
N LYS A 34 11.66 -14.15 -9.15
CA LYS A 34 12.74 -15.11 -8.90
C LYS A 34 14.03 -14.74 -9.65
N GLY A 35 13.91 -14.25 -10.90
CA GLY A 35 15.05 -13.74 -11.67
C GLY A 35 15.77 -12.55 -11.04
N PHE A 36 15.07 -11.76 -10.23
CA PHE A 36 15.63 -10.67 -9.41
C PHE A 36 16.06 -11.12 -8.00
N GLY A 37 16.01 -12.41 -7.70
CA GLY A 37 16.45 -12.96 -6.41
C GLY A 37 15.41 -12.86 -5.29
N PHE A 38 14.15 -12.53 -5.60
CA PHE A 38 13.09 -12.55 -4.59
C PHE A 38 12.70 -13.97 -4.20
N THR A 39 12.58 -14.21 -2.90
CA THR A 39 12.24 -15.51 -2.32
C THR A 39 10.78 -15.51 -1.88
N PRO A 40 9.97 -16.49 -2.32
CA PRO A 40 8.58 -16.59 -1.90
C PRO A 40 8.49 -16.95 -0.42
N ILE A 41 7.62 -16.24 0.29
CA ILE A 41 7.21 -16.56 1.65
C ILE A 41 5.69 -16.54 1.75
N GLU A 42 5.17 -17.17 2.79
CA GLU A 42 3.76 -17.13 3.14
C GLU A 42 3.60 -16.81 4.63
N THR A 43 2.64 -15.95 4.92
CA THR A 43 2.25 -15.59 6.28
C THR A 43 0.77 -15.91 6.50
N PRO A 44 0.33 -16.19 7.73
CA PRO A 44 -1.07 -16.45 8.04
C PRO A 44 -2.00 -15.33 7.56
N CYS A 45 -3.20 -15.71 7.11
CA CYS A 45 -4.24 -14.74 6.74
C CYS A 45 -4.86 -14.05 7.96
N VAL A 46 -4.79 -14.70 9.13
CA VAL A 46 -5.24 -14.16 10.41
C VAL A 46 -4.04 -13.64 11.18
N GLU A 47 -4.12 -12.41 11.63
CA GLU A 47 -3.06 -11.75 12.40
C GLU A 47 -3.63 -11.25 13.73
N ASN A 48 -2.76 -11.08 14.73
CA ASN A 48 -3.15 -10.51 16.01
C ASN A 48 -3.66 -9.07 15.82
N ILE A 49 -4.77 -8.74 16.46
CA ILE A 49 -5.40 -7.42 16.30
C ILE A 49 -4.44 -6.29 16.68
N ALA A 50 -3.59 -6.48 17.69
CA ALA A 50 -2.61 -5.50 18.12
C ALA A 50 -1.54 -5.17 17.05
N ASN A 51 -1.29 -6.09 16.10
CA ASN A 51 -0.39 -5.84 14.97
C ASN A 51 -1.11 -5.11 13.84
N LEU A 52 -2.42 -5.33 13.68
CA LEU A 52 -3.23 -4.72 12.64
C LEU A 52 -3.67 -3.30 13.00
N SER A 53 -3.91 -3.05 14.29
CA SER A 53 -4.34 -1.74 14.81
C SER A 53 -3.12 -0.86 15.08
N ASN A 54 -3.15 0.38 14.60
CA ASN A 54 -2.10 1.34 14.92
C ASN A 54 -2.54 2.16 16.14
N LYS A 55 -1.63 2.38 17.11
CA LYS A 55 -1.90 3.16 18.33
C LYS A 55 -2.39 4.60 18.06
N GLN A 56 -2.24 5.08 16.84
CA GLN A 56 -2.66 6.43 16.41
C GLN A 56 -4.05 6.49 15.79
N GLY A 57 -4.81 5.37 15.72
CA GLY A 57 -6.19 5.36 15.19
C GLY A 57 -6.27 5.86 13.75
N GLY A 58 -5.80 5.08 12.79
CA GLY A 58 -5.84 5.46 11.38
C GLY A 58 -7.13 5.02 10.68
N GLU A 59 -7.41 5.59 9.50
CA GLU A 59 -8.51 5.15 8.64
C GLU A 59 -8.45 3.64 8.33
N ASN A 60 -7.26 3.05 8.37
CA ASN A 60 -7.05 1.63 8.14
C ASN A 60 -7.73 0.73 9.18
N GLU A 61 -7.91 1.18 10.43
CA GLU A 61 -8.60 0.39 11.45
C GLU A 61 -10.06 0.08 11.08
N LYS A 62 -10.72 1.00 10.38
CA LYS A 62 -12.09 0.83 9.88
C LYS A 62 -12.19 -0.21 8.78
N LEU A 63 -11.05 -0.56 8.17
CA LEU A 63 -10.97 -1.51 7.07
C LEU A 63 -10.73 -2.95 7.52
N ILE A 64 -10.44 -3.19 8.81
CA ILE A 64 -10.09 -4.51 9.33
C ILE A 64 -11.36 -5.36 9.51
N PHE A 65 -11.36 -6.55 8.93
CA PHE A 65 -12.31 -7.59 9.29
C PHE A 65 -11.87 -8.24 10.60
N LYS A 66 -12.51 -7.87 11.69
CA LYS A 66 -12.20 -8.34 13.03
C LYS A 66 -12.82 -9.70 13.29
N ILE A 67 -12.10 -10.55 14.04
CA ILE A 67 -12.50 -11.91 14.38
C ILE A 67 -12.76 -11.97 15.88
N LEU A 68 -13.94 -12.44 16.25
CA LEU A 68 -14.33 -12.62 17.66
C LEU A 68 -13.48 -13.69 18.32
N LYS A 69 -13.18 -13.50 19.59
CA LYS A 69 -12.63 -14.52 20.48
C LYS A 69 -13.50 -15.77 20.47
N ARG A 70 -12.96 -16.90 20.88
CA ARG A 70 -13.67 -18.18 20.89
C ARG A 70 -13.70 -18.81 22.28
N GLY A 71 -14.73 -19.64 22.51
CA GLY A 71 -14.90 -20.41 23.75
C GLY A 71 -15.05 -19.48 24.95
N GLU A 72 -14.42 -19.86 26.06
CA GLU A 72 -14.52 -19.15 27.33
C GLU A 72 -13.97 -17.72 27.31
N LYS A 73 -13.15 -17.39 26.29
CA LYS A 73 -12.62 -16.03 26.10
C LYS A 73 -13.65 -15.06 25.51
N LEU A 74 -14.73 -15.56 24.92
CA LEU A 74 -15.81 -14.75 24.39
C LEU A 74 -16.92 -14.62 25.43
N ASN A 75 -16.98 -13.51 26.14
CA ASN A 75 -18.04 -13.23 27.09
C ASN A 75 -18.79 -11.96 26.66
N LEU A 76 -19.97 -12.17 26.09
CA LEU A 76 -20.84 -11.09 25.61
C LEU A 76 -21.53 -10.33 26.75
N GLU A 77 -21.70 -10.97 27.92
CA GLU A 77 -22.40 -10.36 29.05
C GLU A 77 -21.53 -9.34 29.81
N THR A 78 -20.22 -9.58 29.83
CA THR A 78 -19.27 -8.71 30.56
C THR A 78 -18.49 -7.77 29.66
N ALA A 79 -18.57 -7.92 28.34
CA ALA A 79 -17.85 -7.07 27.39
C ALA A 79 -18.35 -5.62 27.43
N GLN A 80 -17.46 -4.66 27.65
CA GLN A 80 -17.74 -3.24 27.64
C GLN A 80 -17.20 -2.55 26.39
N THR A 81 -16.17 -3.13 25.80
CA THR A 81 -15.48 -2.57 24.63
C THR A 81 -15.30 -3.63 23.55
N GLU A 82 -15.02 -3.21 22.34
CA GLU A 82 -14.69 -4.10 21.23
C GLU A 82 -13.43 -4.96 21.53
N ALA A 83 -12.45 -4.41 22.23
CA ALA A 83 -11.23 -5.12 22.63
C ALA A 83 -11.52 -6.33 23.55
N ASP A 84 -12.63 -6.30 24.28
CA ASP A 84 -13.04 -7.44 25.11
C ASP A 84 -13.52 -8.62 24.25
N LEU A 85 -14.00 -8.35 23.04
CA LEU A 85 -14.60 -9.34 22.14
C LEU A 85 -13.66 -9.85 21.04
N VAL A 86 -12.62 -9.07 20.69
CA VAL A 86 -11.75 -9.31 19.53
C VAL A 86 -10.32 -9.53 19.98
N ASP A 87 -9.61 -10.49 19.37
CA ASP A 87 -8.19 -10.73 19.57
C ASP A 87 -7.39 -10.84 18.26
N SER A 88 -8.08 -10.99 17.14
CA SER A 88 -7.47 -11.22 15.84
C SER A 88 -8.31 -10.58 14.73
N GLY A 89 -7.74 -10.51 13.54
CA GLY A 89 -8.41 -10.00 12.35
C GLY A 89 -7.82 -10.59 11.08
N LEU A 90 -8.53 -10.41 9.96
CA LEU A 90 -8.00 -10.73 8.64
C LEU A 90 -7.00 -9.65 8.23
N ARG A 91 -5.86 -10.06 7.69
CA ARG A 91 -4.85 -9.14 7.17
C ARG A 91 -5.42 -8.26 6.06
N TYR A 92 -5.20 -6.96 6.13
CA TYR A 92 -5.64 -6.00 5.11
C TYR A 92 -4.55 -5.66 4.09
N ASP A 93 -3.32 -6.06 4.37
CA ASP A 93 -2.16 -6.03 3.47
C ASP A 93 -1.20 -7.19 3.77
N LEU A 94 -0.08 -7.27 3.03
CA LEU A 94 0.97 -8.26 3.26
C LEU A 94 2.18 -7.67 4.02
N THR A 95 2.26 -6.36 4.20
CA THR A 95 3.38 -5.65 4.82
C THR A 95 3.40 -5.84 6.35
N VAL A 96 2.24 -5.74 7.01
CA VAL A 96 2.15 -5.95 8.46
C VAL A 96 2.56 -7.37 8.85
N PRO A 97 2.01 -8.45 8.22
CA PRO A 97 2.49 -9.80 8.47
C PRO A 97 3.98 -10.02 8.16
N LEU A 98 4.51 -9.36 7.11
CA LEU A 98 5.94 -9.42 6.78
C LEU A 98 6.80 -8.81 7.89
N SER A 99 6.38 -7.67 8.44
CA SER A 99 7.11 -7.01 9.52
C SER A 99 7.24 -7.92 10.74
N ARG A 100 6.15 -8.61 11.13
CA ARG A 100 6.17 -9.62 12.19
C ARG A 100 7.06 -10.82 11.82
N TYR A 101 6.93 -11.32 10.59
CA TYR A 101 7.73 -12.44 10.09
C TYR A 101 9.23 -12.11 10.15
N TYR A 102 9.61 -10.94 9.63
CA TYR A 102 11.00 -10.50 9.64
C TYR A 102 11.54 -10.31 11.06
N SER A 103 10.76 -9.70 11.96
CA SER A 103 11.15 -9.51 13.35
C SER A 103 11.47 -10.83 14.07
N ASN A 104 10.72 -11.88 13.75
CA ASN A 104 10.92 -13.20 14.35
C ASN A 104 12.08 -14.00 13.73
N ASN A 105 12.44 -13.72 12.47
CA ASN A 105 13.33 -14.57 11.69
C ASN A 105 14.60 -13.86 11.19
N ALA A 106 14.77 -12.57 11.48
CA ALA A 106 15.84 -11.73 10.92
C ALA A 106 17.26 -12.30 11.10
N ALA A 107 17.49 -13.05 12.19
CA ALA A 107 18.79 -13.68 12.45
C ALA A 107 19.14 -14.80 11.45
N ASN A 108 18.11 -15.44 10.85
CA ASN A 108 18.26 -16.58 9.97
C ASN A 108 18.00 -16.23 8.48
N LEU A 109 17.64 -14.98 8.20
CA LEU A 109 17.36 -14.52 6.85
C LEU A 109 18.61 -13.88 6.21
N PRO A 110 18.76 -13.95 4.89
CA PRO A 110 19.84 -13.26 4.18
C PRO A 110 19.74 -11.74 4.36
N LYS A 111 20.84 -11.04 4.16
CA LYS A 111 20.90 -9.57 4.17
C LYS A 111 21.55 -9.09 2.87
N PRO A 112 20.82 -8.31 2.04
CA PRO A 112 19.42 -7.94 2.19
C PRO A 112 18.49 -9.15 2.01
N PHE A 113 17.31 -9.11 2.64
CA PHE A 113 16.25 -10.09 2.45
C PHE A 113 15.25 -9.58 1.41
N LYS A 114 15.11 -10.32 0.31
CA LYS A 114 14.18 -10.01 -0.78
C LYS A 114 12.98 -10.96 -0.70
N ALA A 115 11.87 -10.45 -0.22
CA ALA A 115 10.64 -11.22 -0.03
C ALA A 115 9.68 -11.05 -1.21
N LEU A 116 9.05 -12.14 -1.63
CA LEU A 116 7.88 -12.15 -2.51
C LEU A 116 6.71 -12.75 -1.76
N GLN A 117 5.62 -12.03 -1.66
CA GLN A 117 4.37 -12.51 -1.09
C GLN A 117 3.24 -12.42 -2.11
N ILE A 118 2.47 -13.49 -2.27
CA ILE A 118 1.27 -13.51 -3.11
C ILE A 118 0.16 -14.14 -2.29
N GLY A 119 -0.91 -13.39 -2.06
CA GLY A 119 -1.99 -13.93 -1.26
C GLY A 119 -3.21 -13.00 -1.16
N PRO A 120 -4.33 -13.56 -0.66
CA PRO A 120 -5.53 -12.78 -0.45
C PRO A 120 -5.38 -11.84 0.75
N VAL A 121 -5.99 -10.67 0.62
CA VAL A 121 -6.15 -9.67 1.68
C VAL A 121 -7.59 -9.18 1.71
N TRP A 122 -7.99 -8.59 2.84
CA TRP A 122 -9.38 -8.20 3.07
C TRP A 122 -9.46 -6.77 3.57
N ARG A 123 -10.30 -5.96 2.91
CA ARG A 123 -10.58 -4.58 3.32
C ARG A 123 -12.08 -4.35 3.35
N ALA A 124 -12.59 -3.84 4.47
CA ALA A 124 -14.01 -3.55 4.66
C ALA A 124 -14.49 -2.29 3.90
N ASP A 125 -13.82 -1.94 2.82
CA ASP A 125 -14.18 -0.84 1.93
C ASP A 125 -15.60 -0.97 1.40
N ARG A 126 -16.18 0.18 0.99
CA ARG A 126 -17.43 0.18 0.24
C ARG A 126 -17.21 -0.48 -1.12
N PRO A 127 -17.91 -1.58 -1.43
CA PRO A 127 -17.74 -2.26 -2.70
C PRO A 127 -18.16 -1.38 -3.88
N GLN A 128 -17.38 -1.40 -4.96
CA GLN A 128 -17.71 -0.74 -6.21
C GLN A 128 -17.08 -1.51 -7.38
N LYS A 129 -17.37 -1.13 -8.60
CA LYS A 129 -16.84 -1.82 -9.79
C LYS A 129 -15.29 -1.82 -9.74
N GLY A 130 -14.70 -3.03 -9.80
CA GLY A 130 -13.26 -3.21 -9.73
C GLY A 130 -12.66 -3.16 -8.30
N ARG A 131 -13.45 -2.86 -7.26
CA ARG A 131 -12.98 -2.80 -5.87
C ARG A 131 -13.76 -3.79 -5.01
N PHE A 132 -13.10 -4.89 -4.68
CA PHE A 132 -13.65 -5.96 -3.86
C PHE A 132 -13.12 -5.88 -2.42
N ARG A 133 -13.86 -6.47 -1.49
CA ARG A 133 -13.43 -6.60 -0.09
C ARG A 133 -12.41 -7.71 0.13
N GLN A 134 -12.36 -8.69 -0.78
CA GLN A 134 -11.33 -9.70 -0.85
C GLN A 134 -10.65 -9.62 -2.21
N PHE A 135 -9.34 -9.48 -2.22
CA PHE A 135 -8.55 -9.42 -3.45
C PHE A 135 -7.14 -9.97 -3.20
N TYR A 136 -6.38 -10.22 -4.25
CA TYR A 136 -5.00 -10.67 -4.16
C TYR A 136 -4.06 -9.47 -4.23
N GLN A 137 -3.09 -9.46 -3.32
CA GLN A 137 -1.89 -8.64 -3.43
C GLN A 137 -0.71 -9.50 -3.89
N CYS A 138 0.25 -8.85 -4.53
CA CYS A 138 1.49 -9.41 -5.00
C CYS A 138 2.58 -8.42 -4.67
N ASP A 139 3.21 -8.59 -3.53
CA ASP A 139 4.13 -7.63 -2.95
C ASP A 139 5.56 -8.17 -3.03
N ILE A 140 6.50 -7.29 -3.41
CA ILE A 140 7.92 -7.52 -3.31
C ILE A 140 8.53 -6.48 -2.36
N ASP A 141 9.34 -6.96 -1.43
CA ASP A 141 9.96 -6.14 -0.40
C ASP A 141 11.45 -6.45 -0.30
N ILE A 142 12.27 -5.43 -0.07
CA ILE A 142 13.69 -5.57 0.22
C ILE A 142 13.94 -5.01 1.62
N LEU A 143 14.42 -5.86 2.52
CA LEU A 143 14.69 -5.49 3.91
C LEU A 143 16.19 -5.61 4.20
N GLY A 144 16.73 -4.58 4.87
CA GLY A 144 18.13 -4.57 5.31
C GLY A 144 19.12 -4.01 4.30
N ASP A 145 18.64 -3.33 3.25
CA ASP A 145 19.46 -2.50 2.36
C ASP A 145 19.16 -1.02 2.63
N PRO A 146 20.11 -0.22 3.16
CA PRO A 146 19.92 1.20 3.43
C PRO A 146 20.21 2.09 2.21
N THR A 147 20.53 1.50 1.05
CA THR A 147 20.93 2.24 -0.15
C THR A 147 19.75 2.40 -1.14
N ASN A 148 19.89 3.33 -2.07
CA ASN A 148 18.90 3.51 -3.13
C ASN A 148 18.88 2.36 -4.17
N LEU A 149 19.77 1.37 -4.03
CA LEU A 149 19.78 0.20 -4.92
C LEU A 149 18.52 -0.63 -4.77
N ALA A 150 17.97 -0.69 -3.55
CA ALA A 150 16.70 -1.39 -3.30
C ALA A 150 15.55 -0.77 -4.12
N GLU A 151 15.40 0.55 -4.12
CA GLU A 151 14.36 1.24 -4.89
C GLU A 151 14.55 1.07 -6.40
N ILE A 152 15.79 1.18 -6.87
CA ILE A 152 16.12 0.98 -8.29
C ILE A 152 15.74 -0.45 -8.71
N GLU A 153 16.08 -1.43 -7.91
CA GLU A 153 15.77 -2.84 -8.21
C GLU A 153 14.27 -3.12 -8.20
N LEU A 154 13.51 -2.56 -7.23
CA LEU A 154 12.05 -2.65 -7.20
C LEU A 154 11.40 -2.06 -8.45
N ILE A 155 11.89 -0.91 -8.93
CA ILE A 155 11.41 -0.28 -10.16
C ILE A 155 11.70 -1.17 -11.35
N LEU A 156 12.93 -1.67 -11.50
CA LEU A 156 13.33 -2.56 -12.59
C LEU A 156 12.53 -3.86 -12.60
N ALA A 157 12.36 -4.49 -11.43
CA ALA A 157 11.60 -5.74 -11.30
C ALA A 157 10.13 -5.54 -11.68
N THR A 158 9.52 -4.45 -11.17
CA THR A 158 8.12 -4.15 -11.43
C THR A 158 7.87 -3.78 -12.89
N THR A 159 8.71 -2.93 -13.49
CA THR A 159 8.58 -2.55 -14.90
C THR A 159 8.80 -3.74 -15.84
N THR A 160 9.75 -4.60 -15.52
CA THR A 160 9.98 -5.86 -16.25
C THR A 160 8.75 -6.76 -16.20
N LEU A 161 8.13 -6.92 -15.02
CA LEU A 161 6.92 -7.71 -14.88
C LEU A 161 5.77 -7.12 -15.70
N LEU A 162 5.52 -5.81 -15.57
CA LEU A 162 4.43 -5.15 -16.32
C LEU A 162 4.59 -5.32 -17.83
N GLY A 163 5.84 -5.23 -18.34
CA GLY A 163 6.15 -5.52 -19.75
C GLY A 163 5.82 -6.95 -20.14
N LYS A 164 6.19 -7.95 -19.31
CA LYS A 164 5.89 -9.37 -19.56
C LYS A 164 4.39 -9.68 -19.52
N VAL A 165 3.63 -9.01 -18.67
CA VAL A 165 2.16 -9.13 -18.63
C VAL A 165 1.50 -8.49 -19.85
N GLY A 166 2.22 -7.63 -20.58
CA GLY A 166 1.75 -7.01 -21.82
C GLY A 166 1.32 -5.55 -21.68
N PHE A 167 1.54 -4.91 -20.53
CA PHE A 167 1.29 -3.48 -20.37
C PHE A 167 2.32 -2.66 -21.18
N LYS A 168 1.84 -1.64 -21.88
CA LYS A 168 2.66 -0.70 -22.65
C LYS A 168 2.27 0.73 -22.30
N GLY A 169 3.23 1.64 -22.39
CA GLY A 169 2.97 3.08 -22.21
C GLY A 169 2.60 3.48 -20.77
N PHE A 170 2.97 2.67 -19.75
CA PHE A 170 2.79 3.06 -18.36
C PHE A 170 3.90 4.00 -17.90
N THR A 171 3.60 4.80 -16.88
CA THR A 171 4.53 5.74 -16.27
C THR A 171 4.77 5.34 -14.82
N VAL A 172 6.04 5.37 -14.39
CA VAL A 172 6.41 5.15 -12.98
C VAL A 172 6.62 6.51 -12.34
N HIS A 173 5.79 6.85 -11.35
CA HIS A 173 5.95 8.04 -10.53
C HIS A 173 6.86 7.73 -9.35
N ILE A 174 7.96 8.46 -9.22
CA ILE A 174 8.93 8.30 -8.14
C ILE A 174 8.94 9.57 -7.31
N ASN A 175 8.92 9.41 -5.99
CA ASN A 175 9.05 10.51 -5.05
C ASN A 175 9.96 10.12 -3.89
N ASP A 176 10.58 11.12 -3.26
CA ASP A 176 11.39 10.95 -2.06
C ASP A 176 10.90 11.94 -0.99
N ARG A 177 10.57 11.43 0.20
CA ARG A 177 10.13 12.28 1.32
C ARG A 177 11.15 13.34 1.72
N ARG A 178 12.44 13.11 1.48
CA ARG A 178 13.50 14.10 1.73
C ARG A 178 13.34 15.32 0.81
N ILE A 179 12.95 15.09 -0.44
CA ILE A 179 12.66 16.18 -1.40
C ILE A 179 11.44 16.95 -0.93
N LEU A 180 10.35 16.26 -0.60
CA LEU A 180 9.12 16.92 -0.08
C LEU A 180 9.39 17.75 1.17
N LYS A 181 10.16 17.20 2.13
CA LYS A 181 10.58 17.95 3.33
C LYS A 181 11.43 19.17 2.97
N GLY A 182 12.36 19.02 2.03
CA GLY A 182 13.18 20.14 1.52
C GLY A 182 12.32 21.24 0.89
N MET A 183 11.34 20.86 0.07
CA MET A 183 10.39 21.79 -0.55
C MET A 183 9.53 22.50 0.49
N ALA A 184 8.98 21.77 1.47
CA ALA A 184 8.18 22.35 2.54
C ALA A 184 9.00 23.33 3.39
N LYS A 185 10.22 22.96 3.77
CA LYS A 185 11.15 23.83 4.50
C LYS A 185 11.49 25.09 3.70
N TYR A 186 11.82 24.96 2.41
CA TYR A 186 12.10 26.09 1.52
C TYR A 186 10.90 27.04 1.43
N SER A 187 9.70 26.51 1.44
CA SER A 187 8.46 27.29 1.36
C SER A 187 8.06 27.97 2.69
N GLY A 188 8.74 27.64 3.79
CA GLY A 188 8.54 28.29 5.08
C GLY A 188 7.49 27.62 5.98
N PHE A 189 7.14 26.34 5.71
CA PHE A 189 6.32 25.57 6.66
C PHE A 189 7.16 25.14 7.87
N ASP A 190 6.54 25.08 9.04
CA ASP A 190 7.16 24.54 10.24
C ASP A 190 7.27 23.00 10.17
N GLU A 191 8.32 22.44 10.76
CA GLU A 191 8.56 21.00 10.71
C GLU A 191 7.41 20.18 11.34
N ALA A 192 6.77 20.73 12.36
CA ALA A 192 5.60 20.12 13.01
C ALA A 192 4.38 20.02 12.09
N GLN A 193 4.32 20.79 11.02
CA GLN A 193 3.20 20.87 10.07
C GLN A 193 3.39 19.99 8.84
N TYR A 194 4.57 19.41 8.65
CA TYR A 194 4.90 18.68 7.41
C TYR A 194 3.97 17.52 7.11
N ASP A 195 3.60 16.73 8.12
CA ASP A 195 2.72 15.57 7.91
C ASP A 195 1.33 16.00 7.40
N GLU A 196 0.80 17.09 7.94
CA GLU A 196 -0.49 17.64 7.51
C GLU A 196 -0.41 18.21 6.07
N VAL A 197 0.66 18.95 5.76
CA VAL A 197 0.92 19.45 4.41
C VAL A 197 1.01 18.29 3.41
N PHE A 198 1.68 17.19 3.76
CA PHE A 198 1.83 16.04 2.87
C PHE A 198 0.53 15.27 2.67
N ILE A 199 -0.31 15.14 3.73
CA ILE A 199 -1.64 14.52 3.62
C ILE A 199 -2.54 15.31 2.64
N ILE A 200 -2.45 16.65 2.67
CA ILE A 200 -3.20 17.50 1.74
C ILE A 200 -2.62 17.39 0.33
N LEU A 201 -1.29 17.36 0.20
CA LEU A 201 -0.61 17.22 -1.08
C LEU A 201 -0.95 15.88 -1.78
N ASP A 202 -1.09 14.80 -1.04
CA ASP A 202 -1.46 13.48 -1.58
C ASP A 202 -2.83 13.46 -2.28
N LYS A 203 -3.63 14.49 -2.08
CA LYS A 203 -4.90 14.67 -2.79
C LYS A 203 -4.74 15.36 -4.14
N MET A 204 -3.53 15.78 -4.51
CA MET A 204 -3.26 16.57 -5.71
C MET A 204 -3.82 15.93 -7.00
N ASP A 205 -3.72 14.62 -7.15
CA ASP A 205 -4.25 13.89 -8.30
C ASP A 205 -5.80 13.96 -8.41
N LYS A 206 -6.47 14.22 -7.28
CA LYS A 206 -7.94 14.27 -7.22
C LYS A 206 -8.49 15.68 -7.33
N ILE A 207 -7.83 16.65 -6.68
CA ILE A 207 -8.33 18.03 -6.54
C ILE A 207 -7.51 19.05 -7.31
N GLY A 208 -6.39 18.65 -7.92
CA GLY A 208 -5.46 19.53 -8.63
C GLY A 208 -4.68 20.47 -7.71
N LEU A 209 -3.71 21.20 -8.28
CA LEU A 209 -2.89 22.16 -7.54
C LEU A 209 -3.71 23.27 -6.87
N ASP A 210 -4.73 23.78 -7.57
CA ASP A 210 -5.59 24.84 -7.01
C ASP A 210 -6.45 24.34 -5.85
N GLY A 211 -6.87 23.09 -5.90
CA GLY A 211 -7.59 22.42 -4.80
C GLY A 211 -6.71 22.24 -3.57
N VAL A 212 -5.45 21.82 -3.77
CA VAL A 212 -4.46 21.70 -2.70
C VAL A 212 -4.19 23.05 -2.05
N ALA A 213 -3.98 24.10 -2.85
CA ALA A 213 -3.76 25.46 -2.33
C ALA A 213 -4.94 25.95 -1.45
N LYS A 214 -6.18 25.74 -1.91
CA LYS A 214 -7.39 26.10 -1.15
C LYS A 214 -7.52 25.28 0.15
N GLU A 215 -7.19 24.00 0.12
CA GLU A 215 -7.28 23.15 1.30
C GLU A 215 -6.20 23.52 2.33
N LEU A 216 -4.98 23.84 1.90
CA LEU A 216 -3.93 24.38 2.77
C LEU A 216 -4.37 25.71 3.41
N ALA A 217 -4.93 26.63 2.64
CA ALA A 217 -5.43 27.90 3.17
C ALA A 217 -6.56 27.70 4.19
N SER A 218 -7.48 26.76 3.94
CA SER A 218 -8.58 26.46 4.87
C SER A 218 -8.11 25.83 6.18
N ASN A 219 -6.94 25.17 6.18
CA ASN A 219 -6.29 24.63 7.39
C ASN A 219 -5.39 25.66 8.11
N GLY A 220 -5.39 26.93 7.67
CA GLY A 220 -4.72 28.02 8.37
C GLY A 220 -3.23 28.18 8.08
N PHE A 221 -2.73 27.56 7.02
CA PHE A 221 -1.34 27.77 6.59
C PHE A 221 -1.14 29.15 5.96
N ALA A 222 0.05 29.73 6.15
CA ALA A 222 0.40 31.04 5.63
C ALA A 222 0.35 31.11 4.11
N GLU A 223 -0.32 32.12 3.55
CA GLU A 223 -0.53 32.29 2.11
C GLU A 223 0.80 32.35 1.34
N GLU A 224 1.81 33.06 1.88
CA GLU A 224 3.15 33.13 1.30
C GLU A 224 3.82 31.77 1.19
N SER A 225 3.69 30.90 2.20
CA SER A 225 4.21 29.54 2.18
C SER A 225 3.51 28.67 1.14
N ILE A 226 2.17 28.82 1.03
CA ILE A 226 1.37 28.12 0.03
C ILE A 226 1.78 28.53 -1.38
N GLU A 227 1.89 29.82 -1.65
CA GLU A 227 2.29 30.34 -2.97
C GLU A 227 3.67 29.83 -3.39
N ARG A 228 4.66 29.89 -2.49
CA ARG A 228 6.01 29.37 -2.74
C ARG A 228 5.98 27.88 -3.03
N TYR A 229 5.23 27.12 -2.23
CA TYR A 229 5.13 25.66 -2.38
C TYR A 229 4.46 25.25 -3.70
N MET A 230 3.33 25.87 -4.03
CA MET A 230 2.65 25.65 -5.32
C MET A 230 3.48 26.11 -6.51
N GLY A 231 4.26 27.19 -6.36
CA GLY A 231 5.21 27.67 -7.38
C GLY A 231 6.26 26.62 -7.74
N LEU A 232 6.76 25.85 -6.77
CA LEU A 232 7.69 24.76 -7.05
C LEU A 232 7.07 23.69 -7.95
N PHE A 233 5.82 23.27 -7.69
CA PHE A 233 5.13 22.28 -8.53
C PHE A 233 4.80 22.81 -9.93
N LYS A 234 4.44 24.09 -10.07
CA LYS A 234 4.23 24.70 -11.39
C LYS A 234 5.54 24.73 -12.20
N GLY A 235 6.64 25.15 -11.61
CA GLY A 235 7.94 25.14 -12.25
C GLY A 235 8.43 23.74 -12.63
N LEU A 236 8.10 22.72 -11.85
CA LEU A 236 8.42 21.33 -12.17
C LEU A 236 7.61 20.80 -13.37
N ASN A 237 6.36 21.19 -13.51
CA ASN A 237 5.53 20.82 -14.65
C ASN A 237 5.95 21.51 -15.96
N GLU A 238 6.47 22.74 -15.87
CA GLU A 238 6.97 23.52 -17.01
C GLU A 238 8.38 23.11 -17.44
N SER A 239 9.22 22.72 -16.48
CA SER A 239 10.53 22.16 -16.79
C SER A 239 10.34 20.72 -17.28
N ARG A 240 10.44 20.49 -18.60
CA ARG A 240 10.45 19.15 -19.22
C ARG A 240 11.61 18.23 -18.75
N GLY A 241 12.14 18.46 -17.57
CA GLY A 241 13.33 17.85 -16.99
C GLY A 241 13.04 16.82 -15.88
N TRP A 242 11.81 16.51 -15.54
CA TRP A 242 11.53 15.33 -14.75
C TRP A 242 11.63 14.12 -15.66
N CYS A 243 12.58 13.27 -15.34
CA CYS A 243 12.84 12.03 -16.03
C CYS A 243 11.61 11.11 -15.85
N CYS A 244 10.57 11.31 -16.67
CA CYS A 244 9.69 10.24 -17.02
C CYS A 244 10.57 9.21 -17.71
N LEU A 245 10.92 8.14 -17.02
CA LEU A 245 11.33 6.89 -17.64
C LEU A 245 10.11 6.37 -18.42
N SER A 246 9.78 7.08 -19.53
CA SER A 246 8.91 6.50 -20.52
C SER A 246 9.73 5.37 -21.14
N CYS A 247 9.37 4.13 -20.85
CA CYS A 247 9.78 2.99 -21.63
C CYS A 247 9.16 3.14 -23.04
N ARG A 248 9.68 4.08 -23.84
CA ARG A 248 9.51 4.08 -25.27
C ARG A 248 10.66 3.26 -25.83
N ASP A 249 10.28 2.11 -26.36
CA ASP A 249 11.03 1.34 -27.35
C ASP A 249 12.50 1.06 -27.03
N THR A 250 12.75 0.13 -26.11
CA THR A 250 13.92 -0.76 -26.20
C THR A 250 13.66 -1.98 -25.33
N TRP A 251 13.05 -2.99 -25.92
CA TRP A 251 13.33 -4.45 -25.74
C TRP A 251 12.59 -5.19 -26.83
#